data_741c6e89893416f2465bd964786a94af
#
_entry.id   741c6e89893416f2465bd964786a94af
#
_cell.length_a   1.000
_cell.length_b   1.000
_cell.length_c   1.000
_cell.angle_alpha   90.00
_cell.angle_beta   90.00
_cell.angle_gamma   90.00
#
_symmetry.space_group_name_H-M   'P 1'
#
loop_
_entity.id
_entity.type
_entity.pdbx_description
1 polymer ?
#
loop_
_entity_poly.entity_id
_entity_poly.type
_entity_poly.pdbx_seq_one_letter_code
_entity_poly.pdbx_strand_id
1 'polypeptide(L)'
;MTSFETAAAVLGALLVVGALLSGLAKRSFLSLAAVFVLVGFGLGEGGLEVLKFDPRSHFVEDLAVTALILILFRDGLEVEGELLQKAWRLPLRKLVLAMPITCAIVAVATKALTDLTWTEAFLVGALLSPTDPVLSSSVINNPRVPRVIRHSLNLESGLNDGLALPPVLALTAALGADSDFVWWKFVLQDVTVGVASGLVVGYVASRVLPRGARLESTMPVHQRALYLLGVAFLTYGLTTLPPHGNGVIAVFVCAIVLGNRRPDVRHYIQAQSEDIIEIVKLGVFVVFGSLLAFDTLFADGWAAIGVAAVTLLVARTIAVWVALAGTRVDRAEKAFMAWFGPKGVATMTFSLLVLSAGVPQGERIFNLAALTVLCSIVLHGLTDTPGAEWLARRSSGAVPPAPGPTGTPTRLASGAPGGSESAAGAEGAGRRDDRAGRSRTARRG
;
A
#
# COMPACT_ATOMS: atom_id res chain seq x y z
N MET A 1 -25.38 -14.66 -13.12
CA MET A 1 -24.19 -13.92 -13.64
C MET A 1 -24.58 -12.49 -13.95
N THR A 2 -23.84 -11.54 -13.43
CA THR A 2 -24.08 -10.10 -13.67
C THR A 2 -23.77 -9.77 -15.13
N SER A 3 -24.68 -9.03 -15.81
CA SER A 3 -24.39 -8.57 -17.18
C SER A 3 -23.32 -7.50 -17.17
N PHE A 4 -22.60 -7.35 -18.29
CA PHE A 4 -21.56 -6.31 -18.42
C PHE A 4 -22.14 -4.90 -18.20
N GLU A 5 -23.36 -4.66 -18.69
CA GLU A 5 -24.04 -3.37 -18.55
C GLU A 5 -24.32 -3.04 -17.07
N THR A 6 -24.78 -4.04 -16.30
CA THR A 6 -25.03 -3.86 -14.87
C THR A 6 -23.75 -3.60 -14.11
N ALA A 7 -22.67 -4.38 -14.39
CA ALA A 7 -21.36 -4.20 -13.77
C ALA A 7 -20.77 -2.82 -14.09
N ALA A 8 -20.85 -2.39 -15.36
CA ALA A 8 -20.36 -1.08 -15.81
C ALA A 8 -21.15 0.07 -15.16
N ALA A 9 -22.49 -0.05 -15.07
CA ALA A 9 -23.32 0.96 -14.43
C ALA A 9 -23.01 1.09 -12.93
N VAL A 10 -22.88 -0.02 -12.23
CA VAL A 10 -22.53 -0.04 -10.81
C VAL A 10 -21.13 0.53 -10.58
N LEU A 11 -20.13 0.08 -11.34
CA LEU A 11 -18.77 0.59 -11.22
C LEU A 11 -18.71 2.11 -11.51
N GLY A 12 -19.39 2.55 -12.58
CA GLY A 12 -19.48 3.97 -12.92
C GLY A 12 -20.13 4.81 -11.82
N ALA A 13 -21.26 4.34 -11.27
CA ALA A 13 -21.93 5.01 -10.16
C ALA A 13 -21.04 5.08 -8.92
N LEU A 14 -20.33 3.99 -8.59
CA LEU A 14 -19.43 3.93 -7.45
C LEU A 14 -18.22 4.86 -7.61
N LEU A 15 -17.64 4.95 -8.80
CA LEU A 15 -16.55 5.89 -9.06
C LEU A 15 -17.02 7.34 -8.90
N VAL A 16 -18.21 7.69 -9.41
CA VAL A 16 -18.79 9.02 -9.25
C VAL A 16 -19.04 9.33 -7.78
N VAL A 17 -19.73 8.43 -7.07
CA VAL A 17 -20.04 8.58 -5.64
C VAL A 17 -18.76 8.61 -4.81
N GLY A 18 -17.81 7.72 -5.08
CA GLY A 18 -16.51 7.67 -4.40
C GLY A 18 -15.71 8.96 -4.58
N ALA A 19 -15.67 9.52 -5.79
CA ALA A 19 -15.02 10.79 -6.07
C ALA A 19 -15.69 11.95 -5.30
N LEU A 20 -17.02 12.01 -5.30
CA LEU A 20 -17.78 13.04 -4.56
C LEU A 20 -17.62 12.91 -3.05
N LEU A 21 -17.57 11.69 -2.53
CA LEU A 21 -17.45 11.42 -1.09
C LEU A 21 -15.99 11.39 -0.61
N SER A 22 -15.00 11.44 -1.49
CA SER A 22 -13.58 11.36 -1.12
C SER A 22 -13.15 12.40 -0.09
N GLY A 23 -13.71 13.62 -0.17
CA GLY A 23 -13.49 14.69 0.79
C GLY A 23 -14.10 14.40 2.18
N LEU A 24 -15.25 13.74 2.23
CA LEU A 24 -15.89 13.28 3.46
C LEU A 24 -15.17 12.06 4.04
N ALA A 25 -14.76 11.11 3.21
CA ALA A 25 -14.03 9.91 3.63
C ALA A 25 -12.72 10.27 4.33
N LYS A 26 -12.00 11.32 3.90
CA LYS A 26 -10.81 11.83 4.58
C LYS A 26 -11.07 12.37 5.98
N ARG A 27 -12.31 12.69 6.33
CA ARG A 27 -12.75 13.18 7.65
C ARG A 27 -13.53 12.13 8.45
N SER A 28 -13.84 10.99 7.85
CA SER A 28 -14.62 9.89 8.44
C SER A 28 -13.67 8.80 8.95
N PHE A 29 -14.12 8.02 9.92
CA PHE A 29 -13.46 6.78 10.34
C PHE A 29 -13.58 5.65 9.30
N LEU A 30 -14.51 5.77 8.34
CA LEU A 30 -14.68 4.84 7.23
C LEU A 30 -13.73 5.23 6.08
N SER A 31 -12.77 4.37 5.82
CA SER A 31 -11.92 4.50 4.63
C SER A 31 -12.75 4.28 3.36
N LEU A 32 -12.29 4.83 2.23
CA LEU A 32 -12.95 4.60 0.93
C LEU A 32 -13.07 3.10 0.61
N ALA A 33 -12.06 2.32 0.99
CA ALA A 33 -12.08 0.85 0.89
C ALA A 33 -13.26 0.22 1.62
N ALA A 34 -13.51 0.66 2.86
CA ALA A 34 -14.65 0.19 3.65
C ALA A 34 -15.99 0.47 2.97
N VAL A 35 -16.14 1.67 2.41
CA VAL A 35 -17.37 2.05 1.69
C VAL A 35 -17.60 1.12 0.50
N PHE A 36 -16.57 0.85 -0.31
CA PHE A 36 -16.71 -0.01 -1.49
C PHE A 36 -16.96 -1.48 -1.12
N VAL A 37 -16.38 -1.99 -0.05
CA VAL A 37 -16.69 -3.34 0.45
C VAL A 37 -18.14 -3.41 0.94
N LEU A 38 -18.60 -2.40 1.70
CA LEU A 38 -20.00 -2.36 2.18
C LEU A 38 -21.01 -2.21 1.05
N VAL A 39 -20.70 -1.42 0.03
CA VAL A 39 -21.55 -1.30 -1.16
C VAL A 39 -21.55 -2.61 -1.95
N GLY A 40 -20.39 -3.25 -2.14
CA GLY A 40 -20.30 -4.57 -2.73
C GLY A 40 -21.18 -5.58 -1.99
N PHE A 41 -21.07 -5.62 -0.66
CA PHE A 41 -21.91 -6.46 0.20
C PHE A 41 -23.41 -6.18 0.02
N GLY A 42 -23.79 -4.90 0.06
CA GLY A 42 -25.21 -4.52 -0.10
C GLY A 42 -25.80 -4.80 -1.48
N LEU A 43 -24.98 -4.77 -2.53
CA LEU A 43 -25.39 -5.09 -3.91
C LEU A 43 -25.19 -6.56 -4.27
N GLY A 44 -24.40 -7.31 -3.48
CA GLY A 44 -24.05 -8.71 -3.69
C GLY A 44 -24.99 -9.69 -2.96
N GLU A 45 -24.42 -10.85 -2.60
CA GLU A 45 -25.12 -11.96 -1.94
C GLU A 45 -25.64 -11.60 -0.54
N GLY A 46 -25.00 -10.63 0.13
CA GLY A 46 -25.40 -10.14 1.45
C GLY A 46 -26.61 -9.21 1.46
N GLY A 47 -27.08 -8.74 0.30
CA GLY A 47 -28.13 -7.73 0.23
C GLY A 47 -29.10 -7.87 -0.96
N LEU A 48 -28.97 -6.99 -1.96
CA LEU A 48 -29.92 -6.87 -3.06
C LEU A 48 -29.76 -7.89 -4.18
N GLU A 49 -28.71 -8.68 -4.17
CA GLU A 49 -28.37 -9.69 -5.19
C GLU A 49 -28.29 -9.16 -6.65
N VAL A 50 -27.98 -7.87 -6.80
CA VAL A 50 -27.80 -7.22 -8.11
C VAL A 50 -26.46 -7.64 -8.73
N LEU A 51 -25.41 -7.75 -7.90
CA LEU A 51 -24.07 -8.20 -8.29
C LEU A 51 -23.91 -9.66 -7.90
N LYS A 52 -23.88 -10.54 -8.90
CA LYS A 52 -23.66 -11.98 -8.72
C LYS A 52 -22.41 -12.39 -9.52
N PHE A 53 -21.30 -12.51 -8.83
CA PHE A 53 -20.07 -13.05 -9.40
C PHE A 53 -19.95 -14.52 -9.02
N ASP A 54 -19.50 -15.34 -9.98
CA ASP A 54 -19.06 -16.68 -9.67
C ASP A 54 -17.64 -16.60 -9.07
N PRO A 55 -17.44 -17.05 -7.84
CA PRO A 55 -16.13 -17.02 -7.20
C PRO A 55 -15.02 -17.71 -8.00
N ARG A 56 -15.38 -18.72 -8.80
CA ARG A 56 -14.46 -19.51 -9.64
C ARG A 56 -14.38 -19.03 -11.08
N SER A 57 -14.96 -17.88 -11.38
CA SER A 57 -14.91 -17.32 -12.73
C SER A 57 -13.51 -16.78 -13.05
N HIS A 58 -13.11 -16.89 -14.30
CA HIS A 58 -11.88 -16.25 -14.80
C HIS A 58 -11.85 -14.74 -14.53
N PHE A 59 -13.02 -14.09 -14.49
CA PHE A 59 -13.10 -12.66 -14.18
C PHE A 59 -12.58 -12.33 -12.78
N VAL A 60 -12.97 -13.11 -11.77
CA VAL A 60 -12.52 -12.91 -10.38
C VAL A 60 -11.02 -13.18 -10.24
N GLU A 61 -10.56 -14.25 -10.88
CA GLU A 61 -9.13 -14.60 -10.93
C GLU A 61 -8.30 -13.52 -11.62
N ASP A 62 -8.69 -13.11 -12.84
CA ASP A 62 -7.98 -12.10 -13.64
C ASP A 62 -7.96 -10.73 -12.94
N LEU A 63 -9.05 -10.36 -12.27
CA LEU A 63 -9.10 -9.15 -11.47
C LEU A 63 -8.13 -9.22 -10.29
N ALA A 64 -8.11 -10.34 -9.55
CA ALA A 64 -7.21 -10.53 -8.43
C ALA A 64 -5.74 -10.51 -8.90
N VAL A 65 -5.41 -11.21 -9.98
CA VAL A 65 -4.05 -11.22 -10.55
C VAL A 65 -3.65 -9.84 -11.05
N THR A 66 -4.53 -9.14 -11.76
CA THR A 66 -4.28 -7.76 -12.25
C THR A 66 -4.02 -6.81 -11.08
N ALA A 67 -4.82 -6.91 -10.02
CA ALA A 67 -4.61 -6.11 -8.82
C ALA A 67 -3.27 -6.42 -8.15
N LEU A 68 -2.90 -7.71 -8.04
CA LEU A 68 -1.60 -8.11 -7.48
C LEU A 68 -0.43 -7.58 -8.31
N ILE A 69 -0.50 -7.66 -9.65
CA ILE A 69 0.53 -7.10 -10.55
C ILE A 69 0.72 -5.61 -10.23
N LEU A 70 -0.35 -4.85 -10.18
CA LEU A 70 -0.29 -3.41 -9.99
C LEU A 70 0.15 -3.01 -8.59
N ILE A 71 -0.43 -3.64 -7.56
CA ILE A 71 -0.13 -3.33 -6.15
C ILE A 71 1.32 -3.70 -5.83
N LEU A 72 1.74 -4.93 -6.15
CA LEU A 72 3.09 -5.38 -5.85
C LEU A 72 4.16 -4.65 -6.67
N PHE A 73 3.84 -4.25 -7.90
CA PHE A 73 4.75 -3.42 -8.69
C PHE A 73 4.93 -2.04 -8.06
N ARG A 74 3.84 -1.38 -7.64
CA ARG A 74 3.90 -0.11 -6.92
C ARG A 74 4.72 -0.24 -5.63
N ASP A 75 4.37 -1.22 -4.80
CA ASP A 75 4.99 -1.43 -3.49
C ASP A 75 6.48 -1.78 -3.63
N GLY A 76 6.84 -2.63 -4.60
CA GLY A 76 8.23 -2.96 -4.92
C GLY A 76 9.05 -1.76 -5.38
N LEU A 77 8.46 -0.83 -6.14
CA LEU A 77 9.14 0.41 -6.54
C LEU A 77 9.41 1.34 -5.35
N GLU A 78 8.55 1.33 -4.34
CA GLU A 78 8.68 2.16 -3.13
C GLU A 78 9.75 1.63 -2.17
N VAL A 79 10.24 0.41 -2.34
CA VAL A 79 11.32 -0.15 -1.53
C VAL A 79 12.62 0.62 -1.75
N GLU A 80 12.97 1.48 -0.81
CA GLU A 80 14.17 2.31 -0.89
C GLU A 80 15.42 1.57 -0.39
N GLY A 81 16.34 1.22 -1.30
CA GLY A 81 17.58 0.53 -0.94
C GLY A 81 18.49 1.33 0.01
N GLU A 82 18.51 2.67 -0.09
CA GLU A 82 19.30 3.52 0.83
C GLU A 82 18.74 3.50 2.26
N LEU A 83 17.42 3.44 2.41
CA LEU A 83 16.78 3.32 3.72
C LEU A 83 16.93 1.93 4.29
N LEU A 84 16.91 0.90 3.45
CA LEU A 84 17.27 -0.45 3.81
C LEU A 84 18.71 -0.49 4.37
N GLN A 85 19.65 0.29 3.82
CA GLN A 85 21.03 0.34 4.29
C GLN A 85 21.21 1.10 5.61
N LYS A 86 20.47 2.17 5.87
CA LYS A 86 20.63 3.02 7.07
C LYS A 86 19.73 2.64 8.24
N ALA A 87 18.50 2.17 8.00
CA ALA A 87 17.50 1.88 9.04
C ALA A 87 16.86 0.50 8.91
N TRP A 88 17.45 -0.43 8.17
CA TRP A 88 16.92 -1.73 7.79
C TRP A 88 16.63 -2.70 8.95
N ARG A 89 17.34 -2.54 10.08
CA ARG A 89 17.24 -3.50 11.19
C ARG A 89 15.85 -3.62 11.78
N LEU A 90 15.12 -2.53 11.88
CA LEU A 90 13.80 -2.50 12.51
C LEU A 90 12.72 -3.11 11.59
N PRO A 91 12.55 -2.65 10.34
CA PRO A 91 11.62 -3.27 9.39
C PRO A 91 11.97 -4.73 9.11
N LEU A 92 13.24 -5.06 8.89
CA LEU A 92 13.66 -6.44 8.59
C LEU A 92 13.34 -7.39 9.75
N ARG A 93 13.56 -6.97 11.02
CA ARG A 93 13.19 -7.80 12.17
C ARG A 93 11.70 -8.06 12.23
N LYS A 94 10.87 -7.07 11.88
CA LYS A 94 9.42 -7.27 11.81
C LYS A 94 9.03 -8.20 10.66
N LEU A 95 9.63 -8.03 9.48
CA LEU A 95 9.35 -8.89 8.32
C LEU A 95 9.80 -10.34 8.56
N VAL A 96 11.02 -10.55 9.05
CA VAL A 96 11.61 -11.89 9.19
C VAL A 96 11.12 -12.61 10.46
N LEU A 97 10.79 -11.88 11.52
CA LEU A 97 10.35 -12.47 12.79
C LEU A 97 8.86 -12.26 13.04
N ALA A 98 8.35 -11.00 12.95
CA ALA A 98 6.97 -10.77 13.34
C ALA A 98 5.98 -11.39 12.35
N MET A 99 6.24 -11.33 11.07
CA MET A 99 5.34 -11.89 10.08
C MET A 99 5.19 -13.42 10.18
N PRO A 100 6.27 -14.25 10.23
CA PRO A 100 6.15 -15.70 10.44
C PRO A 100 5.54 -16.04 11.80
N ILE A 101 5.87 -15.30 12.88
CA ILE A 101 5.27 -15.51 14.20
C ILE A 101 3.76 -15.23 14.15
N THR A 102 3.35 -14.14 13.49
CA THR A 102 1.93 -13.82 13.28
C THR A 102 1.23 -14.96 12.53
N CYS A 103 1.81 -15.40 11.42
CA CYS A 103 1.30 -16.53 10.63
C CYS A 103 1.14 -17.79 11.50
N ALA A 104 2.16 -18.16 12.28
CA ALA A 104 2.13 -19.33 13.12
C ALA A 104 1.07 -19.23 14.23
N ILE A 105 0.95 -18.07 14.90
CA ILE A 105 -0.06 -17.88 15.96
C ILE A 105 -1.47 -17.97 15.38
N VAL A 106 -1.71 -17.34 14.22
CA VAL A 106 -3.01 -17.41 13.53
C VAL A 106 -3.30 -18.83 13.09
N ALA A 107 -2.32 -19.55 12.52
CA ALA A 107 -2.48 -20.94 12.11
C ALA A 107 -2.84 -21.85 13.32
N VAL A 108 -2.14 -21.70 14.44
CA VAL A 108 -2.44 -22.45 15.67
C VAL A 108 -3.85 -22.12 16.19
N ALA A 109 -4.22 -20.84 16.21
CA ALA A 109 -5.55 -20.43 16.64
C ALA A 109 -6.65 -20.98 15.71
N THR A 110 -6.45 -20.90 14.40
CA THR A 110 -7.37 -21.47 13.41
C THR A 110 -7.51 -22.97 13.60
N LYS A 111 -6.40 -23.71 13.75
CA LYS A 111 -6.42 -25.15 14.01
C LYS A 111 -7.10 -25.52 15.31
N ALA A 112 -6.91 -24.73 16.36
CA ALA A 112 -7.49 -24.99 17.67
C ALA A 112 -9.00 -24.65 17.74
N LEU A 113 -9.46 -23.69 16.97
CA LEU A 113 -10.84 -23.21 17.01
C LEU A 113 -11.72 -23.82 15.90
N THR A 114 -11.11 -24.37 14.84
CA THR A 114 -11.79 -24.98 13.71
C THR A 114 -11.28 -26.40 13.47
N ASP A 115 -11.98 -27.16 12.64
CA ASP A 115 -11.58 -28.51 12.18
C ASP A 115 -10.71 -28.50 10.92
N LEU A 116 -10.30 -27.31 10.43
CA LEU A 116 -9.41 -27.17 9.31
C LEU A 116 -8.11 -27.95 9.51
N THR A 117 -7.55 -28.48 8.42
CA THR A 117 -6.24 -29.13 8.43
C THR A 117 -5.11 -28.14 8.75
N TRP A 118 -3.93 -28.61 9.11
CA TRP A 118 -2.78 -27.73 9.34
C TRP A 118 -2.41 -26.89 8.10
N THR A 119 -2.51 -27.47 6.90
CA THR A 119 -2.20 -26.76 5.64
C THR A 119 -3.18 -25.62 5.41
N GLU A 120 -4.48 -25.86 5.61
CA GLU A 120 -5.53 -24.84 5.53
C GLU A 120 -5.36 -23.77 6.62
N ALA A 121 -5.05 -24.17 7.84
CA ALA A 121 -4.81 -23.25 8.95
C ALA A 121 -3.58 -22.35 8.70
N PHE A 122 -2.49 -22.91 8.14
CA PHE A 122 -1.34 -22.12 7.72
C PHE A 122 -1.66 -21.18 6.54
N LEU A 123 -2.55 -21.60 5.63
CA LEU A 123 -3.02 -20.71 4.56
C LEU A 123 -3.79 -19.52 5.13
N VAL A 124 -4.71 -19.73 6.08
CA VAL A 124 -5.36 -18.63 6.82
C VAL A 124 -4.32 -17.74 7.51
N GLY A 125 -3.32 -18.33 8.16
CA GLY A 125 -2.22 -17.60 8.79
C GLY A 125 -1.41 -16.76 7.80
N ALA A 126 -1.11 -17.32 6.63
CA ALA A 126 -0.38 -16.62 5.57
C ALA A 126 -1.19 -15.45 4.98
N LEU A 127 -2.50 -15.66 4.73
CA LEU A 127 -3.43 -14.63 4.26
C LEU A 127 -3.57 -13.47 5.24
N LEU A 128 -3.55 -13.77 6.54
CA LEU A 128 -3.78 -12.81 7.61
C LEU A 128 -2.48 -12.25 8.23
N SER A 129 -1.31 -12.63 7.73
CA SER A 129 -0.03 -12.10 8.22
C SER A 129 0.29 -10.70 7.65
N PRO A 130 0.05 -10.36 6.37
CA PRO A 130 0.33 -9.02 5.83
C PRO A 130 -0.48 -7.92 6.51
N THR A 131 0.01 -6.69 6.39
CA THR A 131 -0.65 -5.50 6.95
C THR A 131 -0.61 -4.38 5.93
N ASP A 132 -1.70 -3.66 5.78
CA ASP A 132 -1.88 -2.61 4.80
C ASP A 132 -1.84 -1.20 5.45
N PRO A 133 -0.89 -0.34 5.11
CA PRO A 133 -0.79 1.00 5.68
C PRO A 133 -1.84 1.97 5.12
N VAL A 134 -2.47 1.65 3.99
CA VAL A 134 -3.49 2.53 3.38
C VAL A 134 -4.64 2.78 4.34
N LEU A 135 -4.99 1.77 5.14
CA LEU A 135 -6.01 1.89 6.20
C LEU A 135 -5.51 2.66 7.43
N SER A 136 -4.23 2.98 7.53
CA SER A 136 -3.61 3.80 8.57
C SER A 136 -2.95 5.04 7.99
N SER A 137 -3.47 5.58 6.90
CA SER A 137 -2.91 6.73 6.20
C SER A 137 -2.81 7.99 7.08
N SER A 138 -3.72 8.17 8.04
CA SER A 138 -3.68 9.27 9.00
C SER A 138 -2.45 9.19 9.92
N VAL A 139 -1.96 7.98 10.24
CA VAL A 139 -0.73 7.76 11.02
C VAL A 139 0.50 8.07 10.18
N ILE A 140 0.56 7.52 8.96
CA ILE A 140 1.73 7.63 8.10
C ILE A 140 1.95 9.08 7.64
N ASN A 141 0.87 9.78 7.33
CA ASN A 141 0.92 11.17 6.87
C ASN A 141 0.99 12.22 7.99
N ASN A 142 0.87 11.82 9.26
CA ASN A 142 0.91 12.75 10.37
C ASN A 142 2.36 13.17 10.71
N PRO A 143 2.75 14.44 10.50
CA PRO A 143 4.12 14.91 10.77
C PRO A 143 4.50 14.85 12.25
N ARG A 144 3.52 14.74 13.16
CA ARG A 144 3.73 14.64 14.60
C ARG A 144 4.14 13.23 15.04
N VAL A 145 3.88 12.20 14.22
CA VAL A 145 4.36 10.83 14.48
C VAL A 145 5.85 10.75 14.13
N PRO A 146 6.71 10.18 14.98
CA PRO A 146 8.15 10.07 14.72
C PRO A 146 8.46 9.45 13.37
N ARG A 147 9.42 10.05 12.63
CA ARG A 147 9.80 9.58 11.28
C ARG A 147 10.19 8.10 11.24
N VAL A 148 10.88 7.62 12.27
CA VAL A 148 11.32 6.21 12.37
C VAL A 148 10.12 5.26 12.37
N ILE A 149 9.04 5.62 13.06
CA ILE A 149 7.81 4.79 13.14
C ILE A 149 7.09 4.82 11.81
N ARG A 150 6.83 6.02 11.25
CA ARG A 150 6.18 6.15 9.93
C ARG A 150 6.92 5.38 8.86
N HIS A 151 8.23 5.52 8.83
CA HIS A 151 9.11 4.82 7.90
C HIS A 151 9.11 3.31 8.11
N SER A 152 9.14 2.87 9.38
CA SER A 152 9.08 1.44 9.69
C SER A 152 7.75 0.79 9.31
N LEU A 153 6.64 1.51 9.48
CA LEU A 153 5.32 1.01 9.07
C LEU A 153 5.17 0.98 7.55
N ASN A 154 5.63 2.02 6.86
CA ASN A 154 5.55 2.10 5.39
C ASN A 154 6.43 1.02 4.71
N LEU A 155 7.67 0.83 5.17
CA LEU A 155 8.58 -0.20 4.66
C LEU A 155 8.10 -1.62 4.98
N GLU A 156 7.55 -1.84 6.17
CA GLU A 156 6.95 -3.12 6.53
C GLU A 156 5.87 -3.49 5.54
N SER A 157 4.95 -2.57 5.30
CA SER A 157 3.82 -2.83 4.44
C SER A 157 4.20 -3.03 2.96
N GLY A 158 5.09 -2.21 2.39
CA GLY A 158 5.50 -2.41 1.01
C GLY A 158 6.26 -3.71 0.75
N LEU A 159 6.84 -4.34 1.79
CA LEU A 159 7.57 -5.60 1.66
C LEU A 159 6.77 -6.82 2.10
N ASN A 160 5.84 -6.68 3.03
CA ASN A 160 5.13 -7.83 3.62
C ASN A 160 4.18 -8.51 2.63
N ASP A 161 3.55 -7.75 1.73
CA ASP A 161 2.66 -8.28 0.70
C ASP A 161 3.45 -9.17 -0.27
N GLY A 162 4.60 -8.69 -0.73
CA GLY A 162 5.49 -9.49 -1.57
C GLY A 162 6.09 -10.71 -0.87
N LEU A 163 6.35 -10.64 0.44
CA LEU A 163 6.86 -11.77 1.22
C LEU A 163 5.78 -12.77 1.62
N ALA A 164 4.51 -12.34 1.75
CA ALA A 164 3.38 -13.24 1.98
C ALA A 164 3.02 -14.07 0.75
N LEU A 165 3.31 -13.54 -0.44
CA LEU A 165 2.92 -14.16 -1.69
C LEU A 165 3.46 -15.61 -1.87
N PRO A 166 4.78 -15.91 -1.72
CA PRO A 166 5.27 -17.27 -1.88
C PRO A 166 4.60 -18.30 -0.97
N PRO A 167 4.44 -18.07 0.36
CA PRO A 167 3.75 -19.04 1.20
C PRO A 167 2.25 -19.17 0.86
N VAL A 168 1.55 -18.08 0.48
CA VAL A 168 0.16 -18.17 0.05
C VAL A 168 0.04 -19.04 -1.20
N LEU A 169 0.85 -18.77 -2.24
CA LEU A 169 0.82 -19.54 -3.47
C LEU A 169 1.19 -21.01 -3.26
N ALA A 170 2.24 -21.28 -2.46
CA ALA A 170 2.68 -22.63 -2.17
C ALA A 170 1.62 -23.45 -1.43
N LEU A 171 0.97 -22.84 -0.40
CA LEU A 171 -0.08 -23.52 0.37
C LEU A 171 -1.35 -23.69 -0.48
N THR A 172 -1.70 -22.73 -1.33
CA THR A 172 -2.81 -22.82 -2.27
C THR A 172 -2.57 -23.96 -3.25
N ALA A 173 -1.37 -24.04 -3.85
CA ALA A 173 -1.00 -25.12 -4.75
C ALA A 173 -0.97 -26.49 -4.05
N ALA A 174 -0.51 -26.55 -2.79
CA ALA A 174 -0.49 -27.79 -2.01
C ALA A 174 -1.90 -28.31 -1.63
N LEU A 175 -2.90 -27.41 -1.62
CA LEU A 175 -4.30 -27.74 -1.36
C LEU A 175 -5.11 -27.95 -2.65
N GLY A 176 -4.56 -27.59 -3.81
CA GLY A 176 -5.22 -27.73 -5.10
C GLY A 176 -5.47 -29.19 -5.47
N ALA A 177 -6.31 -29.41 -6.48
CA ALA A 177 -6.77 -30.74 -6.90
C ALA A 177 -5.65 -31.64 -7.49
N ASP A 178 -4.53 -31.05 -7.91
CA ASP A 178 -3.39 -31.80 -8.42
C ASP A 178 -2.58 -32.37 -7.25
N SER A 179 -2.77 -33.66 -6.98
CA SER A 179 -2.11 -34.42 -5.90
C SER A 179 -0.58 -34.51 -6.00
N ASP A 180 0.02 -33.93 -7.03
CA ASP A 180 1.45 -33.99 -7.34
C ASP A 180 2.24 -32.72 -6.94
N PHE A 181 1.71 -31.93 -5.99
CA PHE A 181 2.45 -30.76 -5.50
C PHE A 181 3.75 -31.18 -4.80
N VAL A 182 4.86 -30.67 -5.33
CA VAL A 182 6.19 -30.96 -4.82
C VAL A 182 6.90 -29.67 -4.41
N TRP A 183 7.11 -29.49 -3.10
CA TRP A 183 7.69 -28.27 -2.51
C TRP A 183 9.01 -27.82 -3.15
N TRP A 184 9.93 -28.75 -3.42
CA TRP A 184 11.20 -28.38 -4.02
C TRP A 184 11.05 -27.93 -5.49
N LYS A 185 10.07 -28.50 -6.23
CA LYS A 185 9.77 -28.07 -7.59
C LYS A 185 9.21 -26.66 -7.61
N PHE A 186 8.27 -26.34 -6.72
CA PHE A 186 7.74 -24.97 -6.55
C PHE A 186 8.88 -23.99 -6.25
N VAL A 187 9.77 -24.30 -5.29
CA VAL A 187 10.88 -23.41 -4.95
C VAL A 187 11.87 -23.25 -6.10
N LEU A 188 12.27 -24.36 -6.75
CA LEU A 188 13.24 -24.31 -7.83
C LEU A 188 12.69 -23.75 -9.14
N GLN A 189 11.44 -24.00 -9.46
CA GLN A 189 10.84 -23.57 -10.71
C GLN A 189 10.11 -22.24 -10.52
N ASP A 190 9.03 -22.19 -9.73
CA ASP A 190 8.17 -21.01 -9.65
C ASP A 190 8.89 -19.82 -9.00
N VAL A 191 9.53 -20.05 -7.84
CA VAL A 191 10.20 -18.96 -7.11
C VAL A 191 11.51 -18.56 -7.80
N THR A 192 12.38 -19.55 -8.16
CA THR A 192 13.71 -19.21 -8.71
C THR A 192 13.60 -18.59 -10.11
N VAL A 193 12.75 -19.17 -10.99
CA VAL A 193 12.51 -18.59 -12.32
C VAL A 193 11.83 -17.22 -12.19
N GLY A 194 10.85 -17.08 -11.27
CA GLY A 194 10.21 -15.80 -11.00
C GLY A 194 11.21 -14.72 -10.57
N VAL A 195 12.06 -15.04 -9.59
CA VAL A 195 13.11 -14.11 -9.12
C VAL A 195 14.11 -13.78 -10.25
N ALA A 196 14.60 -14.80 -10.98
CA ALA A 196 15.55 -14.58 -12.07
C ALA A 196 14.96 -13.70 -13.19
N SER A 197 13.73 -13.98 -13.60
CA SER A 197 13.01 -13.17 -14.60
C SER A 197 12.83 -11.75 -14.12
N GLY A 198 12.38 -11.54 -12.87
CA GLY A 198 12.23 -10.22 -12.28
C GLY A 198 13.55 -9.42 -12.24
N LEU A 199 14.66 -10.07 -11.85
CA LEU A 199 16.00 -9.45 -11.87
C LEU A 199 16.40 -9.02 -13.29
N VAL A 200 16.23 -9.91 -14.28
CA VAL A 200 16.61 -9.63 -15.67
C VAL A 200 15.75 -8.52 -16.27
N VAL A 201 14.42 -8.63 -16.18
CA VAL A 201 13.52 -7.64 -16.77
C VAL A 201 13.67 -6.30 -16.06
N GLY A 202 13.76 -6.26 -14.74
CA GLY A 202 13.97 -5.02 -13.97
C GLY A 202 15.31 -4.36 -14.31
N TYR A 203 16.37 -5.14 -14.49
CA TYR A 203 17.65 -4.63 -14.94
C TYR A 203 17.57 -4.05 -16.35
N VAL A 204 17.03 -4.78 -17.31
CA VAL A 204 16.87 -4.34 -18.71
C VAL A 204 16.00 -3.09 -18.76
N ALA A 205 14.84 -3.09 -18.13
CA ALA A 205 13.95 -1.91 -18.05
C ALA A 205 14.68 -0.69 -17.48
N SER A 206 15.49 -0.87 -16.43
CA SER A 206 16.29 0.23 -15.86
C SER A 206 17.33 0.81 -16.82
N ARG A 207 17.79 0.02 -17.81
CA ARG A 207 18.78 0.44 -18.81
C ARG A 207 18.17 1.06 -20.04
N VAL A 208 17.02 0.56 -20.48
CA VAL A 208 16.29 1.06 -21.67
C VAL A 208 15.74 2.45 -21.43
N LEU A 209 15.25 2.74 -20.23
CA LEU A 209 14.69 4.05 -19.91
C LEU A 209 15.76 5.15 -19.93
N PRO A 210 15.60 6.23 -20.75
CA PRO A 210 16.53 7.35 -20.78
C PRO A 210 16.74 7.99 -19.39
N ARG A 211 17.85 8.74 -19.21
CA ARG A 211 18.21 9.38 -17.94
C ARG A 211 18.28 10.89 -18.04
N GLY A 212 17.98 11.57 -16.93
CA GLY A 212 18.12 13.01 -16.79
C GLY A 212 17.36 13.82 -17.86
N ALA A 213 17.94 14.87 -18.37
CA ALA A 213 17.32 15.76 -19.34
C ALA A 213 16.83 15.06 -20.62
N ARG A 214 17.44 13.92 -21.00
CA ARG A 214 16.95 13.10 -22.12
C ARG A 214 15.61 12.46 -21.83
N LEU A 215 15.35 12.05 -20.59
CA LEU A 215 14.06 11.49 -20.21
C LEU A 215 12.96 12.54 -20.32
N GLU A 216 13.24 13.77 -19.87
CA GLU A 216 12.29 14.87 -19.90
C GLU A 216 11.97 15.32 -21.32
N SER A 217 12.97 15.36 -22.20
CA SER A 217 12.79 15.76 -23.59
C SER A 217 12.17 14.68 -24.48
N THR A 218 12.37 13.38 -24.15
CA THR A 218 11.96 12.27 -25.02
C THR A 218 10.64 11.64 -24.61
N MET A 219 10.31 11.61 -23.30
CA MET A 219 9.11 10.97 -22.77
C MET A 219 8.29 11.91 -21.90
N PRO A 220 7.10 12.34 -22.35
CA PRO A 220 6.12 13.02 -21.50
C PRO A 220 5.77 12.18 -20.27
N VAL A 221 5.34 12.84 -19.18
CA VAL A 221 5.12 12.20 -17.87
C VAL A 221 4.13 11.02 -17.96
N HIS A 222 3.05 11.17 -18.73
CA HIS A 222 2.06 10.10 -18.93
C HIS A 222 2.64 8.86 -19.65
N GLN A 223 3.60 9.03 -20.58
CA GLN A 223 4.25 7.91 -21.25
C GLN A 223 5.20 7.16 -20.31
N ARG A 224 5.78 7.85 -19.33
CA ARG A 224 6.60 7.19 -18.28
C ARG A 224 5.76 6.28 -17.40
N ALA A 225 4.55 6.72 -17.04
CA ALA A 225 3.59 5.89 -16.31
C ALA A 225 3.17 4.65 -17.11
N LEU A 226 2.83 4.84 -18.41
CA LEU A 226 2.52 3.72 -19.31
C LEU A 226 3.70 2.76 -19.50
N TYR A 227 4.93 3.27 -19.57
CA TYR A 227 6.13 2.43 -19.61
C TYR A 227 6.24 1.55 -18.38
N LEU A 228 6.04 2.10 -17.19
CA LEU A 228 6.12 1.36 -15.92
C LEU A 228 5.03 0.29 -15.82
N LEU A 229 3.79 0.63 -16.17
CA LEU A 229 2.69 -0.34 -16.26
C LEU A 229 2.99 -1.43 -17.30
N GLY A 230 3.50 -1.03 -18.46
CA GLY A 230 3.93 -1.96 -19.51
C GLY A 230 5.02 -2.93 -19.03
N VAL A 231 6.01 -2.44 -18.27
CA VAL A 231 7.05 -3.29 -17.66
C VAL A 231 6.44 -4.29 -16.67
N ALA A 232 5.46 -3.87 -15.84
CA ALA A 232 4.80 -4.77 -14.89
C ALA A 232 4.09 -5.93 -15.61
N PHE A 233 3.21 -5.63 -16.57
CA PHE A 233 2.48 -6.66 -17.34
C PHE A 233 3.39 -7.50 -18.21
N LEU A 234 4.40 -6.90 -18.86
CA LEU A 234 5.39 -7.62 -19.65
C LEU A 234 6.17 -8.61 -18.78
N THR A 235 6.59 -8.21 -17.57
CA THR A 235 7.29 -9.09 -16.63
C THR A 235 6.43 -10.29 -16.26
N TYR A 236 5.17 -10.04 -15.91
CA TYR A 236 4.22 -11.12 -15.63
C TYR A 236 4.09 -12.07 -16.81
N GLY A 237 3.75 -11.55 -18.00
CA GLY A 237 3.52 -12.35 -19.19
C GLY A 237 4.76 -13.15 -19.63
N LEU A 238 5.94 -12.54 -19.65
CA LEU A 238 7.18 -13.25 -20.03
C LEU A 238 7.55 -14.35 -19.04
N THR A 239 7.25 -14.17 -17.75
CA THR A 239 7.62 -15.15 -16.72
C THR A 239 6.67 -16.35 -16.72
N THR A 240 5.41 -16.15 -17.07
CA THR A 240 4.41 -17.22 -17.16
C THR A 240 4.55 -18.07 -18.42
N LEU A 241 5.28 -17.60 -19.43
CA LEU A 241 5.69 -18.43 -20.60
C LEU A 241 6.70 -19.50 -20.17
N PRO A 242 6.85 -20.60 -20.96
CA PRO A 242 7.88 -21.61 -20.67
C PRO A 242 9.28 -20.98 -20.49
N PRO A 243 10.04 -21.35 -19.44
CA PRO A 243 9.94 -22.50 -18.54
C PRO A 243 8.98 -22.39 -17.35
N HIS A 244 7.99 -21.52 -17.40
CA HIS A 244 6.96 -21.32 -16.38
C HIS A 244 7.53 -20.98 -14.99
N GLY A 245 7.63 -19.70 -14.69
CA GLY A 245 7.89 -19.18 -13.35
C GLY A 245 6.68 -18.44 -12.81
N ASN A 246 6.70 -18.07 -11.54
CA ASN A 246 5.64 -17.28 -10.96
C ASN A 246 5.75 -15.81 -11.38
N GLY A 247 4.84 -15.36 -12.24
CA GLY A 247 4.82 -14.00 -12.81
C GLY A 247 4.63 -12.91 -11.76
N VAL A 248 3.88 -13.17 -10.68
CA VAL A 248 3.62 -12.18 -9.63
C VAL A 248 4.87 -11.95 -8.77
N ILE A 249 5.60 -13.02 -8.44
CA ILE A 249 6.92 -12.93 -7.78
C ILE A 249 7.90 -12.14 -8.67
N ALA A 250 7.91 -12.42 -9.97
CA ALA A 250 8.78 -11.71 -10.91
C ALA A 250 8.47 -10.21 -10.97
N VAL A 251 7.21 -9.82 -10.99
CA VAL A 251 6.77 -8.42 -10.99
C VAL A 251 7.27 -7.69 -9.75
N PHE A 252 7.14 -8.28 -8.58
CA PHE A 252 7.61 -7.67 -7.33
C PHE A 252 9.15 -7.48 -7.33
N VAL A 253 9.90 -8.51 -7.73
CA VAL A 253 11.37 -8.42 -7.84
C VAL A 253 11.80 -7.41 -8.90
N CYS A 254 11.14 -7.42 -10.06
CA CYS A 254 11.37 -6.44 -11.13
C CYS A 254 11.20 -5.00 -10.63
N ALA A 255 10.13 -4.73 -9.89
CA ALA A 255 9.84 -3.42 -9.32
C ALA A 255 10.92 -2.97 -8.33
N ILE A 256 11.35 -3.86 -7.41
CA ILE A 256 12.45 -3.57 -6.48
C ILE A 256 13.74 -3.21 -7.23
N VAL A 257 14.11 -3.99 -8.23
CA VAL A 257 15.31 -3.75 -9.04
C VAL A 257 15.21 -2.42 -9.78
N LEU A 258 14.10 -2.17 -10.44
CA LEU A 258 13.85 -0.94 -11.20
C LEU A 258 13.85 0.27 -10.28
N GLY A 259 13.13 0.24 -9.17
CA GLY A 259 13.02 1.33 -8.19
C GLY A 259 14.37 1.68 -7.55
N ASN A 260 15.21 0.68 -7.23
CA ASN A 260 16.54 0.91 -6.67
C ASN A 260 17.56 1.42 -7.68
N ARG A 261 17.46 1.00 -8.94
CA ARG A 261 18.35 1.47 -10.01
C ARG A 261 17.92 2.82 -10.61
N ARG A 262 16.66 3.15 -10.50
CA ARG A 262 16.03 4.35 -11.05
C ARG A 262 15.10 5.01 -10.03
N PRO A 263 15.66 5.63 -8.98
CA PRO A 263 14.87 6.33 -7.98
C PRO A 263 13.98 7.45 -8.56
N ASP A 264 14.41 8.02 -9.71
CA ASP A 264 13.69 9.05 -10.45
C ASP A 264 12.30 8.60 -10.96
N VAL A 265 12.08 7.29 -11.18
CA VAL A 265 10.79 6.81 -11.73
C VAL A 265 9.69 6.64 -10.69
N ARG A 266 10.02 6.62 -9.39
CA ARG A 266 9.03 6.44 -8.31
C ARG A 266 7.93 7.50 -8.35
N HIS A 267 8.32 8.76 -8.55
CA HIS A 267 7.38 9.88 -8.59
C HIS A 267 6.38 9.81 -9.76
N TYR A 268 6.71 9.08 -10.84
CA TYR A 268 5.82 8.99 -11.99
C TYR A 268 4.66 8.04 -11.76
N ILE A 269 4.85 6.97 -10.98
CA ILE A 269 3.74 6.10 -10.56
C ILE A 269 2.83 6.83 -9.59
N GLN A 270 3.39 7.49 -8.57
CA GLN A 270 2.62 8.22 -7.57
C GLN A 270 1.78 9.35 -8.17
N ALA A 271 2.22 9.96 -9.27
CA ALA A 271 1.52 11.11 -9.85
C ALA A 271 0.44 10.76 -10.88
N GLN A 272 0.51 9.61 -11.55
CA GLN A 272 -0.36 9.33 -12.71
C GLN A 272 -0.85 7.88 -12.84
N SER A 273 -0.16 6.91 -12.24
CA SER A 273 -0.62 5.50 -12.27
C SER A 273 -1.43 5.16 -11.03
N GLU A 274 -1.39 6.00 -9.99
CA GLU A 274 -2.11 5.77 -8.75
C GLU A 274 -3.62 5.72 -8.97
N ASP A 275 -4.14 6.57 -9.87
CA ASP A 275 -5.56 6.55 -10.22
C ASP A 275 -6.00 5.21 -10.84
N ILE A 276 -5.18 4.64 -11.73
CA ILE A 276 -5.48 3.34 -12.35
C ILE A 276 -5.42 2.23 -11.30
N ILE A 277 -4.39 2.23 -10.46
CA ILE A 277 -4.23 1.26 -9.37
C ILE A 277 -5.42 1.38 -8.40
N GLU A 278 -5.83 2.60 -8.09
CA GLU A 278 -6.97 2.85 -7.20
C GLU A 278 -8.27 2.30 -7.79
N ILE A 279 -8.55 2.54 -9.08
CA ILE A 279 -9.74 2.00 -9.75
C ILE A 279 -9.76 0.46 -9.68
N VAL A 280 -8.64 -0.19 -9.94
CA VAL A 280 -8.54 -1.66 -9.86
C VAL A 280 -8.75 -2.15 -8.41
N LYS A 281 -8.16 -1.49 -7.42
CA LYS A 281 -8.39 -1.79 -5.99
C LYS A 281 -9.86 -1.63 -5.61
N LEU A 282 -10.51 -0.56 -6.04
CA LEU A 282 -11.94 -0.34 -5.79
C LEU A 282 -12.79 -1.45 -6.44
N GLY A 283 -12.42 -1.91 -7.63
CA GLY A 283 -13.02 -3.08 -8.26
C GLY A 283 -12.88 -4.35 -7.41
N VAL A 284 -11.68 -4.60 -6.87
CA VAL A 284 -11.44 -5.72 -5.93
C VAL A 284 -12.32 -5.60 -4.69
N PHE A 285 -12.43 -4.41 -4.10
CA PHE A 285 -13.27 -4.20 -2.91
C PHE A 285 -14.75 -4.49 -3.16
N VAL A 286 -15.26 -4.06 -4.32
CA VAL A 286 -16.67 -4.33 -4.69
C VAL A 286 -16.88 -5.82 -4.91
N VAL A 287 -16.01 -6.49 -5.66
CA VAL A 287 -16.12 -7.93 -5.91
C VAL A 287 -15.96 -8.72 -4.62
N PHE A 288 -14.97 -8.40 -3.81
CA PHE A 288 -14.79 -9.01 -2.49
C PHE A 288 -16.04 -8.84 -1.62
N GLY A 289 -16.57 -7.61 -1.53
CA GLY A 289 -17.78 -7.33 -0.76
C GLY A 289 -19.01 -8.08 -1.29
N SER A 290 -19.16 -8.19 -2.61
CA SER A 290 -20.33 -8.83 -3.24
C SER A 290 -20.42 -10.35 -3.03
N LEU A 291 -19.30 -10.98 -2.72
CA LEU A 291 -19.20 -12.41 -2.40
C LEU A 291 -19.45 -12.72 -0.92
N LEU A 292 -19.70 -11.70 -0.09
CA LEU A 292 -19.97 -11.88 1.32
C LEU A 292 -21.47 -12.05 1.57
N ALA A 293 -21.82 -13.06 2.38
CA ALA A 293 -23.15 -13.22 2.92
C ALA A 293 -23.09 -13.43 4.44
N PHE A 294 -24.10 -13.00 5.17
CA PHE A 294 -24.08 -13.07 6.63
C PHE A 294 -24.05 -14.51 7.16
N ASP A 295 -24.78 -15.39 6.53
CA ASP A 295 -24.89 -16.82 6.89
C ASP A 295 -23.55 -17.52 6.70
N THR A 296 -22.85 -17.29 5.57
CA THR A 296 -21.55 -17.91 5.30
C THR A 296 -20.42 -17.26 6.09
N LEU A 297 -20.46 -15.94 6.31
CA LEU A 297 -19.44 -15.19 7.06
C LEU A 297 -19.37 -15.65 8.53
N PHE A 298 -20.51 -16.05 9.11
CA PHE A 298 -20.60 -16.53 10.48
C PHE A 298 -20.87 -18.04 10.56
N ALA A 299 -20.66 -18.81 9.48
CA ALA A 299 -20.87 -20.26 9.46
C ALA A 299 -20.05 -20.99 10.54
N ASP A 300 -18.84 -20.54 10.85
CA ASP A 300 -18.00 -21.05 11.95
C ASP A 300 -18.39 -20.49 13.32
N GLY A 301 -19.42 -19.66 13.42
CA GLY A 301 -19.91 -19.10 14.67
C GLY A 301 -18.82 -18.41 15.50
N TRP A 302 -18.69 -18.82 16.77
CA TRP A 302 -17.71 -18.24 17.69
C TRP A 302 -16.24 -18.53 17.31
N ALA A 303 -15.97 -19.59 16.53
CA ALA A 303 -14.64 -19.90 16.06
C ALA A 303 -14.13 -18.82 15.08
N ALA A 304 -14.97 -18.35 14.16
CA ALA A 304 -14.62 -17.26 13.24
C ALA A 304 -14.30 -15.97 14.01
N ILE A 305 -15.13 -15.62 14.99
CA ILE A 305 -14.89 -14.45 15.86
C ILE A 305 -13.58 -14.63 16.66
N GLY A 306 -13.33 -15.84 17.16
CA GLY A 306 -12.10 -16.19 17.89
C GLY A 306 -10.85 -16.04 17.04
N VAL A 307 -10.86 -16.55 15.81
CA VAL A 307 -9.74 -16.38 14.86
C VAL A 307 -9.49 -14.91 14.56
N ALA A 308 -10.55 -14.12 14.28
CA ALA A 308 -10.42 -12.69 14.05
C ALA A 308 -9.85 -11.95 15.27
N ALA A 309 -10.36 -12.24 16.47
CA ALA A 309 -9.90 -11.63 17.71
C ALA A 309 -8.42 -11.97 18.00
N VAL A 310 -8.03 -13.25 17.87
CA VAL A 310 -6.62 -13.65 18.04
C VAL A 310 -5.73 -12.97 17.01
N THR A 311 -6.15 -12.90 15.77
CA THR A 311 -5.38 -12.25 14.69
C THR A 311 -5.12 -10.78 14.99
N LEU A 312 -6.17 -10.02 15.35
CA LEU A 312 -6.10 -8.57 15.49
C LEU A 312 -5.51 -8.13 16.85
N LEU A 313 -5.79 -8.86 17.93
CA LEU A 313 -5.43 -8.43 19.27
C LEU A 313 -4.17 -9.12 19.80
N VAL A 314 -3.96 -10.40 19.46
CA VAL A 314 -2.94 -11.23 20.09
C VAL A 314 -1.75 -11.50 19.18
N ALA A 315 -2.00 -12.03 17.99
CA ALA A 315 -0.95 -12.54 17.12
C ALA A 315 0.08 -11.45 16.75
N ARG A 316 -0.39 -10.32 16.23
CA ARG A 316 0.50 -9.21 15.87
C ARG A 316 1.17 -8.59 17.11
N THR A 317 0.42 -8.44 18.19
CA THR A 317 0.98 -7.87 19.42
C THR A 317 2.16 -8.70 19.91
N ILE A 318 2.00 -10.01 20.09
CA ILE A 318 3.09 -10.90 20.51
C ILE A 318 4.24 -10.85 19.51
N ALA A 319 3.93 -10.98 18.22
CA ALA A 319 4.93 -11.03 17.15
C ALA A 319 5.81 -9.77 17.11
N VAL A 320 5.22 -8.58 17.21
CA VAL A 320 5.94 -7.30 17.19
C VAL A 320 6.76 -7.13 18.47
N TRP A 321 6.22 -7.49 19.64
CA TRP A 321 6.98 -7.42 20.89
C TRP A 321 8.19 -8.35 20.88
N VAL A 322 8.05 -9.57 20.37
CA VAL A 322 9.16 -10.51 20.19
C VAL A 322 10.18 -9.98 19.20
N ALA A 323 9.73 -9.53 18.03
CA ALA A 323 10.62 -9.02 16.99
C ALA A 323 11.41 -7.78 17.42
N LEU A 324 10.81 -6.93 18.25
CA LEU A 324 11.44 -5.70 18.75
C LEU A 324 12.09 -5.88 20.14
N ALA A 325 12.19 -7.10 20.66
CA ALA A 325 12.91 -7.36 21.90
C ALA A 325 14.38 -6.97 21.78
N GLY A 326 14.93 -6.33 22.81
CA GLY A 326 16.33 -5.85 22.80
C GLY A 326 16.62 -4.65 21.90
N THR A 327 15.59 -4.05 21.26
CA THR A 327 15.77 -2.79 20.50
C THR A 327 15.62 -1.58 21.42
N ARG A 328 16.19 -0.43 20.97
CA ARG A 328 16.09 0.86 21.71
C ARG A 328 14.76 1.60 21.47
N VAL A 329 13.80 0.96 20.81
CA VAL A 329 12.45 1.50 20.56
C VAL A 329 11.70 1.55 21.90
N ASP A 330 11.05 2.68 22.19
CA ASP A 330 10.27 2.87 23.43
C ASP A 330 9.07 1.91 23.50
N ARG A 331 8.61 1.63 24.73
CA ARG A 331 7.46 0.73 24.94
C ARG A 331 6.17 1.25 24.30
N ALA A 332 5.96 2.57 24.32
CA ALA A 332 4.79 3.18 23.70
C ALA A 332 4.85 3.06 22.16
N GLU A 333 6.03 3.25 21.59
CA GLU A 333 6.26 3.08 20.15
C GLU A 333 6.07 1.61 19.73
N LYS A 334 6.54 0.65 20.55
CA LYS A 334 6.30 -0.79 20.31
C LYS A 334 4.82 -1.14 20.36
N ALA A 335 4.11 -0.66 21.38
CA ALA A 335 2.67 -0.86 21.51
C ALA A 335 1.91 -0.25 20.34
N PHE A 336 2.33 0.94 19.90
CA PHE A 336 1.75 1.60 18.72
C PHE A 336 1.98 0.78 17.45
N MET A 337 3.21 0.34 17.17
CA MET A 337 3.51 -0.49 16.00
C MET A 337 2.86 -1.88 16.06
N ALA A 338 2.65 -2.43 17.26
CA ALA A 338 1.93 -3.68 17.47
C ALA A 338 0.44 -3.54 17.14
N TRP A 339 -0.17 -2.42 17.52
CA TRP A 339 -1.57 -2.14 17.25
C TRP A 339 -1.81 -1.78 15.78
N PHE A 340 -1.05 -0.84 15.21
CA PHE A 340 -1.26 -0.36 13.84
C PHE A 340 -0.70 -1.31 12.79
N GLY A 341 -1.53 -2.26 12.40
CA GLY A 341 -1.29 -3.21 11.32
C GLY A 341 -2.60 -3.75 10.77
N PRO A 342 -3.44 -2.86 10.18
CA PRO A 342 -4.73 -3.28 9.64
C PRO A 342 -4.56 -4.30 8.53
N LYS A 343 -5.58 -5.14 8.35
CA LYS A 343 -5.69 -6.08 7.23
C LYS A 343 -6.46 -5.39 6.11
N GLY A 344 -5.94 -5.44 4.89
CA GLY A 344 -6.46 -4.63 3.79
C GLY A 344 -6.41 -5.30 2.44
N VAL A 345 -6.02 -4.54 1.42
CA VAL A 345 -6.10 -4.91 0.00
C VAL A 345 -5.41 -6.22 -0.32
N ALA A 346 -4.19 -6.44 0.17
CA ALA A 346 -3.46 -7.67 -0.10
C ALA A 346 -4.19 -8.90 0.43
N THR A 347 -4.68 -8.85 1.68
CA THR A 347 -5.46 -9.95 2.25
C THR A 347 -6.72 -10.23 1.43
N MET A 348 -7.45 -9.20 0.98
CA MET A 348 -8.64 -9.36 0.14
C MET A 348 -8.27 -9.99 -1.20
N THR A 349 -7.25 -9.48 -1.85
CA THR A 349 -6.82 -9.96 -3.18
C THR A 349 -6.30 -11.39 -3.13
N PHE A 350 -5.49 -11.72 -2.13
CA PHE A 350 -5.03 -13.11 -1.91
C PHE A 350 -6.19 -14.05 -1.58
N SER A 351 -7.19 -13.58 -0.79
CA SER A 351 -8.36 -14.38 -0.47
C SER A 351 -9.22 -14.69 -1.71
N LEU A 352 -9.38 -13.71 -2.62
CA LEU A 352 -10.03 -13.92 -3.91
C LEU A 352 -9.25 -14.91 -4.78
N LEU A 353 -7.93 -14.82 -4.80
CA LEU A 353 -7.07 -15.76 -5.54
C LEU A 353 -7.20 -17.19 -5.01
N VAL A 354 -7.22 -17.38 -3.68
CA VAL A 354 -7.43 -18.69 -3.05
C VAL A 354 -8.82 -19.24 -3.35
N LEU A 355 -9.83 -18.37 -3.33
CA LEU A 355 -11.21 -18.74 -3.62
C LEU A 355 -11.39 -19.15 -5.09
N SER A 356 -10.80 -18.39 -6.04
CA SER A 356 -10.86 -18.71 -7.48
C SER A 356 -10.09 -19.98 -7.84
N ALA A 357 -9.03 -20.30 -7.10
CA ALA A 357 -8.25 -21.54 -7.30
C ALA A 357 -9.03 -22.83 -6.96
N GLY A 358 -10.23 -22.75 -6.41
CA GLY A 358 -11.08 -23.91 -6.12
C GLY A 358 -10.51 -24.85 -5.06
N VAL A 359 -9.70 -24.34 -4.15
CA VAL A 359 -9.09 -25.07 -3.03
C VAL A 359 -10.20 -25.69 -2.15
N PRO A 360 -10.02 -26.94 -1.65
CA PRO A 360 -10.91 -27.49 -0.63
C PRO A 360 -11.06 -26.51 0.55
N GLN A 361 -12.27 -26.35 1.08
CA GLN A 361 -12.57 -25.34 2.11
C GLN A 361 -12.24 -23.88 1.73
N GLY A 362 -12.01 -23.58 0.44
CA GLY A 362 -11.62 -22.23 -0.03
C GLY A 362 -12.63 -21.15 0.37
N GLU A 363 -13.94 -21.43 0.30
CA GLU A 363 -14.99 -20.51 0.74
C GLU A 363 -14.93 -20.24 2.25
N ARG A 364 -14.64 -21.26 3.05
CA ARG A 364 -14.48 -21.12 4.49
C ARG A 364 -13.24 -20.31 4.85
N ILE A 365 -12.11 -20.57 4.18
CA ILE A 365 -10.87 -19.80 4.33
C ILE A 365 -11.10 -18.34 3.95
N PHE A 366 -11.80 -18.10 2.84
CA PHE A 366 -12.20 -16.78 2.39
C PHE A 366 -13.04 -16.05 3.46
N ASN A 367 -14.07 -16.70 4.01
CA ASN A 367 -14.96 -16.10 5.00
C ASN A 367 -14.23 -15.77 6.32
N LEU A 368 -13.31 -16.63 6.78
CA LEU A 368 -12.48 -16.34 7.97
C LEU A 368 -11.58 -15.11 7.74
N ALA A 369 -10.96 -15.03 6.57
CA ALA A 369 -10.16 -13.87 6.19
C ALA A 369 -11.02 -12.61 6.05
N ALA A 370 -12.18 -12.72 5.42
CA ALA A 370 -13.10 -11.62 5.19
C ALA A 370 -13.65 -11.03 6.49
N LEU A 371 -14.10 -11.86 7.42
CA LEU A 371 -14.54 -11.42 8.74
C LEU A 371 -13.41 -10.67 9.47
N THR A 372 -12.20 -11.21 9.42
CA THR A 372 -11.04 -10.57 10.04
C THR A 372 -10.72 -9.20 9.42
N VAL A 373 -10.82 -9.09 8.08
CA VAL A 373 -10.62 -7.83 7.35
C VAL A 373 -11.69 -6.81 7.74
N LEU A 374 -12.98 -7.20 7.75
CA LEU A 374 -14.08 -6.33 8.14
C LEU A 374 -13.91 -5.81 9.58
N CYS A 375 -13.61 -6.71 10.53
CA CYS A 375 -13.29 -6.32 11.90
C CYS A 375 -12.08 -5.38 11.97
N SER A 376 -11.04 -5.65 11.18
CA SER A 376 -9.85 -4.81 11.09
C SER A 376 -10.16 -3.40 10.59
N ILE A 377 -10.94 -3.27 9.53
CA ILE A 377 -11.33 -1.97 8.96
C ILE A 377 -12.06 -1.13 10.02
N VAL A 378 -13.02 -1.72 10.73
CA VAL A 378 -13.78 -1.00 11.75
C VAL A 378 -12.89 -0.63 12.94
N LEU A 379 -12.15 -1.59 13.48
CA LEU A 379 -11.36 -1.42 14.70
C LEU A 379 -10.22 -0.42 14.49
N HIS A 380 -9.47 -0.54 13.42
CA HIS A 380 -8.38 0.37 13.10
C HIS A 380 -8.90 1.74 12.62
N GLY A 381 -9.98 1.77 11.84
CA GLY A 381 -10.61 3.03 11.42
C GLY A 381 -11.04 3.89 12.62
N LEU A 382 -11.63 3.28 13.65
CA LEU A 382 -12.04 3.97 14.87
C LEU A 382 -10.84 4.43 15.72
N THR A 383 -9.73 3.70 15.69
CA THR A 383 -8.56 3.95 16.57
C THR A 383 -7.42 4.69 15.89
N ASP A 384 -7.46 4.91 14.58
CA ASP A 384 -6.38 5.52 13.78
C ASP A 384 -6.06 6.94 14.25
N THR A 385 -7.02 7.85 14.20
CA THR A 385 -6.83 9.25 14.62
C THR A 385 -6.50 9.38 16.12
N PRO A 386 -7.27 8.75 17.05
CA PRO A 386 -6.94 8.80 18.47
C PRO A 386 -5.56 8.25 18.80
N GLY A 387 -5.15 7.15 18.13
CA GLY A 387 -3.85 6.54 18.33
C GLY A 387 -2.70 7.40 17.84
N ALA A 388 -2.83 8.01 16.66
CA ALA A 388 -1.85 8.96 16.14
C ALA A 388 -1.66 10.17 17.06
N GLU A 389 -2.75 10.73 17.58
CA GLU A 389 -2.70 11.83 18.53
C GLU A 389 -2.08 11.44 19.88
N TRP A 390 -2.41 10.24 20.38
CA TRP A 390 -1.83 9.72 21.61
C TRP A 390 -0.30 9.62 21.51
N LEU A 391 0.21 9.07 20.41
CA LEU A 391 1.65 8.97 20.19
C LEU A 391 2.29 10.35 20.01
N ALA A 392 1.64 11.24 19.26
CA ALA A 392 2.11 12.61 19.05
C ALA A 392 2.27 13.40 20.35
N ARG A 393 1.32 13.30 21.27
CA ARG A 393 1.38 13.97 22.58
C ARG A 393 2.56 13.47 23.42
N ARG A 394 2.85 12.17 23.39
CA ARG A 394 4.00 11.59 24.10
C ARG A 394 5.35 11.99 23.49
N SER A 395 5.44 12.05 22.18
CA SER A 395 6.64 12.46 21.47
C SER A 395 6.95 13.95 21.63
N SER A 396 5.92 14.79 21.74
CA SER A 396 6.08 16.24 21.96
C SER A 396 6.57 16.60 23.37
N GLY A 397 6.33 15.75 24.37
CA GLY A 397 6.85 15.92 25.74
C GLY A 397 8.35 15.64 25.87
N ALA A 398 8.99 15.07 24.84
CA ALA A 398 10.42 14.73 24.84
C ALA A 398 11.31 15.76 24.11
N VAL A 399 10.71 16.76 23.43
CA VAL A 399 11.47 17.85 22.79
C VAL A 399 11.41 19.07 23.72
N PRO A 400 12.55 19.50 24.30
CA PRO A 400 12.61 20.79 24.99
C PRO A 400 12.17 21.88 24.01
N PRO A 401 11.40 22.89 24.43
CA PRO A 401 11.08 24.02 23.56
C PRO A 401 12.38 24.61 23.04
N ALA A 402 12.45 24.83 21.73
CA ALA A 402 13.59 25.52 21.12
C ALA A 402 13.81 26.81 21.91
N PRO A 403 15.06 27.17 22.28
CA PRO A 403 15.31 28.43 22.94
C PRO A 403 14.73 29.52 22.07
N GLY A 404 13.77 30.26 22.64
CA GLY A 404 13.18 31.41 21.98
C GLY A 404 14.29 32.34 21.53
N PRO A 405 14.10 33.11 20.45
CA PRO A 405 15.10 34.09 20.06
C PRO A 405 15.35 35.00 21.24
N THR A 406 16.54 34.99 21.79
CA THR A 406 17.01 35.94 22.76
C THR A 406 17.09 37.31 22.08
N GLY A 407 15.96 37.95 21.99
CA GLY A 407 15.89 39.35 21.59
C GLY A 407 16.49 40.19 22.69
N THR A 408 17.73 40.57 22.52
CA THR A 408 18.34 41.66 23.28
C THR A 408 17.50 42.94 22.99
N PRO A 409 16.90 43.58 23.96
CA PRO A 409 16.24 44.86 23.70
C PRO A 409 17.33 45.89 23.45
N THR A 410 17.53 46.29 22.22
CA THR A 410 18.30 47.49 21.88
C THR A 410 17.53 48.66 22.44
N ARG A 411 18.05 49.23 23.55
CA ARG A 411 17.64 50.50 24.09
C ARG A 411 17.88 51.56 23.01
N LEU A 412 16.80 52.04 22.40
CA LEU A 412 16.82 53.29 21.67
C LEU A 412 16.90 54.41 22.71
N ALA A 413 18.05 55.04 22.75
CA ALA A 413 18.27 56.24 23.52
C ALA A 413 17.39 57.37 22.97
N SER A 414 16.53 57.86 23.83
CA SER A 414 15.79 59.14 23.66
C SER A 414 16.74 60.31 23.69
N GLY A 415 16.80 61.04 22.63
CA GLY A 415 17.43 62.36 22.56
C GLY A 415 16.69 63.22 21.55
N ALA A 416 15.80 64.08 22.05
CA ALA A 416 15.36 65.30 21.38
C ALA A 416 16.12 66.45 22.07
N PRO A 417 16.10 67.71 21.59
CA PRO A 417 15.34 68.34 20.51
C PRO A 417 16.13 69.39 19.70
N GLY A 418 15.48 69.99 18.72
CA GLY A 418 15.79 71.38 18.35
C GLY A 418 15.92 71.72 16.87
N GLY A 419 15.02 72.60 16.41
CA GLY A 419 15.31 73.66 15.43
C GLY A 419 14.87 73.36 14.01
N SER A 420 13.72 73.77 13.62
CA SER A 420 13.33 74.99 12.86
C SER A 420 13.71 75.05 11.40
N GLU A 421 12.71 75.39 10.62
CA GLU A 421 12.69 76.21 9.40
C GLU A 421 13.04 75.57 8.06
N SER A 422 12.14 75.54 7.18
CA SER A 422 11.64 76.57 6.25
C SER A 422 11.77 76.11 4.80
N ALA A 423 10.66 76.15 4.15
CA ALA A 423 10.37 76.68 2.84
C ALA A 423 10.78 75.95 1.55
N ALA A 424 9.77 75.69 0.80
CA ALA A 424 9.50 76.15 -0.56
C ALA A 424 10.20 75.48 -1.77
N GLY A 425 9.36 75.14 -2.69
CA GLY A 425 9.58 75.46 -4.10
C GLY A 425 9.66 74.24 -5.01
N ALA A 426 8.56 73.94 -5.64
CA ALA A 426 8.30 74.21 -7.07
C ALA A 426 8.93 73.23 -8.07
N GLU A 427 8.05 72.58 -8.78
CA GLU A 427 7.87 72.64 -10.24
C GLU A 427 8.97 72.17 -11.22
N GLY A 428 8.52 71.40 -12.16
CA GLY A 428 9.06 71.33 -13.51
C GLY A 428 9.26 69.90 -13.99
N ALA A 429 8.38 69.27 -14.70
CA ALA A 429 8.00 69.39 -16.12
C ALA A 429 9.11 69.11 -17.11
N GLY A 430 8.86 68.16 -17.98
CA GLY A 430 9.48 68.09 -19.29
C GLY A 430 10.08 66.72 -19.57
N ARG A 431 9.43 65.81 -20.27
CA ARG A 431 9.21 65.72 -21.74
C ARG A 431 10.45 65.34 -22.55
N ARG A 432 10.21 64.31 -23.34
CA ARG A 432 10.76 64.02 -24.72
C ARG A 432 12.13 63.35 -24.75
N ASP A 433 12.29 62.44 -25.47
CA ASP A 433 12.06 61.93 -26.80
C ASP A 433 13.30 61.23 -27.37
N ASP A 434 13.07 60.14 -27.96
CA ASP A 434 13.48 59.75 -29.32
C ASP A 434 14.87 59.20 -29.64
N ARG A 435 14.73 58.15 -30.47
CA ARG A 435 15.59 57.69 -31.58
C ARG A 435 16.80 56.81 -31.26
N ALA A 436 16.65 55.61 -31.68
CA ALA A 436 16.87 55.05 -33.03
C ALA A 436 18.35 54.83 -33.35
N GLY A 437 18.62 53.67 -33.83
CA GLY A 437 19.75 53.47 -34.72
C GLY A 437 20.38 52.05 -34.60
N ARG A 438 19.89 51.12 -35.44
CA ARG A 438 20.63 50.43 -36.54
C ARG A 438 22.04 49.96 -36.15
N SER A 439 22.48 48.84 -36.37
CA SER A 439 22.41 47.87 -37.45
C SER A 439 23.72 47.09 -37.53
N ARG A 440 23.62 45.94 -38.12
CA ARG A 440 24.63 45.20 -38.94
C ARG A 440 25.46 44.15 -38.21
N THR A 441 25.10 42.90 -38.54
CA THR A 441 25.83 42.03 -39.49
C THR A 441 27.23 41.66 -39.03
N ALA A 442 27.69 40.48 -39.02
CA ALA A 442 27.62 39.37 -39.94
C ALA A 442 28.48 38.21 -39.44
N ARG A 443 28.04 37.01 -39.78
CA ARG A 443 28.80 35.91 -40.39
C ARG A 443 29.98 35.23 -39.66
N ARG A 444 29.84 33.93 -39.71
CA ARG A 444 30.79 32.83 -39.95
C ARG A 444 31.46 32.19 -38.73
N GLY A 445 31.19 30.88 -38.76
CA GLY A 445 31.96 29.84 -38.14
C GLY A 445 31.09 28.62 -37.92
#